data_00212c1be8904503e518277f3d5e2ae8
#
_entry.id   00212c1be8904503e518277f3d5e2ae8
#
_cell.length_a   1.000
_cell.length_b   1.000
_cell.length_c   1.000
_cell.angle_alpha   90.00
_cell.angle_beta   90.00
_cell.angle_gamma   90.00
#
_symmetry.space_group_name_H-M   'P 1'
#
loop_
_entity.id
_entity.type
_entity.pdbx_description
1 polymer ?
#
loop_
_entity_poly.entity_id
_entity_poly.type
_entity_poly.pdbx_seq_one_letter_code
_entity_poly.pdbx_strand_id
1 'polypeptide(L)'
;MNTGGEALVERQDEAARVEDPRVLLGLLSAVERDSAVTQRHLARELGIALGLANAYLRRCAKKGLIKIRQAPLNRYAYYLTPHGFAEKSRLTAEYLAVSFDFFRHARRDCAALFAACEARGWQRVALVGAGELAEVAVLSAAETAVEIVAVIDPSAARHCAGRPVVSDLAAATTLSEVSLDAIVVTDTRIPQERFESMLAEGVQHGITPERIVAPELLRISLPGRRNGRGARR
;
A
#
# COMPACT_ATOMS: atom_id res chain seq x y z
N MET A 1 -29.91 27.54 18.12
CA MET A 1 -28.53 27.09 18.37
C MET A 1 -28.21 25.96 17.41
N ASN A 2 -27.58 26.27 16.29
CA ASN A 2 -27.34 25.30 15.19
C ASN A 2 -25.87 25.38 14.71
N THR A 3 -24.94 25.18 15.65
CA THR A 3 -23.49 25.29 15.40
C THR A 3 -22.81 23.97 14.98
N GLY A 4 -23.53 22.84 15.01
CA GLY A 4 -22.98 21.54 14.64
C GLY A 4 -23.00 21.21 13.14
N GLY A 5 -23.94 21.82 12.41
CA GLY A 5 -24.10 21.61 10.96
C GLY A 5 -23.07 22.35 10.12
N GLU A 6 -22.73 23.58 10.52
CA GLU A 6 -21.77 24.42 9.80
C GLU A 6 -20.33 23.84 9.90
N ALA A 7 -19.94 23.37 11.08
CA ALA A 7 -18.60 22.76 11.27
C ALA A 7 -18.39 21.44 10.51
N LEU A 8 -19.47 20.69 10.24
CA LEU A 8 -19.40 19.48 9.42
C LEU A 8 -19.33 19.79 7.92
N VAL A 9 -20.02 20.85 7.48
CA VAL A 9 -19.97 21.34 6.10
C VAL A 9 -18.60 21.97 5.80
N GLU A 10 -18.04 22.74 6.73
CA GLU A 10 -16.70 23.32 6.59
C GLU A 10 -15.60 22.25 6.55
N ARG A 11 -15.67 21.20 7.35
CA ARG A 11 -14.72 20.07 7.30
C ARG A 11 -14.81 19.27 6.00
N GLN A 12 -16.01 19.14 5.43
CA GLN A 12 -16.21 18.51 4.11
C GLN A 12 -15.69 19.39 2.97
N ASP A 13 -15.78 20.70 3.08
CA ASP A 13 -15.23 21.66 2.12
C ASP A 13 -13.70 21.77 2.22
N GLU A 14 -13.12 21.63 3.41
CA GLU A 14 -11.68 21.66 3.62
C GLU A 14 -10.99 20.38 3.12
N ALA A 15 -11.60 19.21 3.33
CA ALA A 15 -11.16 17.94 2.70
C ALA A 15 -11.32 17.96 1.17
N ALA A 16 -12.27 18.74 0.64
CA ALA A 16 -12.44 18.96 -0.80
C ALA A 16 -11.44 19.97 -1.39
N ARG A 17 -10.66 20.68 -0.58
CA ARG A 17 -9.67 21.67 -1.04
C ARG A 17 -8.33 21.06 -1.44
N VAL A 18 -7.95 19.92 -0.88
CA VAL A 18 -6.77 19.18 -1.30
C VAL A 18 -7.20 18.15 -2.34
N GLU A 19 -6.93 18.42 -3.61
CA GLU A 19 -7.14 17.42 -4.67
C GLU A 19 -6.15 16.27 -4.44
N ASP A 20 -6.68 15.08 -4.11
CA ASP A 20 -5.87 13.88 -4.14
C ASP A 20 -5.52 13.55 -5.60
N PRO A 21 -4.23 13.59 -5.99
CA PRO A 21 -3.79 13.30 -7.36
C PRO A 21 -4.20 11.91 -7.84
N ARG A 22 -4.33 10.94 -6.93
CA ARG A 22 -4.75 9.56 -7.25
C ARG A 22 -6.21 9.51 -7.65
N VAL A 23 -7.07 10.21 -6.88
CA VAL A 23 -8.50 10.31 -7.19
C VAL A 23 -8.70 11.03 -8.52
N LEU A 24 -7.97 12.13 -8.76
CA LEU A 24 -8.04 12.88 -10.01
C LEU A 24 -7.59 12.01 -11.19
N LEU A 25 -6.46 11.32 -11.09
CA LEU A 25 -5.96 10.41 -12.13
C LEU A 25 -6.97 9.29 -12.42
N GLY A 26 -7.51 8.66 -11.38
CA GLY A 26 -8.52 7.61 -11.50
C GLY A 26 -9.79 8.11 -12.20
N LEU A 27 -10.27 9.31 -11.85
CA LEU A 27 -11.44 9.92 -12.48
C LEU A 27 -11.21 10.20 -13.97
N LEU A 28 -10.08 10.82 -14.33
CA LEU A 28 -9.74 11.11 -15.73
C LEU A 28 -9.58 9.81 -16.54
N SER A 29 -9.00 8.76 -15.94
CA SER A 29 -8.85 7.45 -16.57
C SER A 29 -10.21 6.75 -16.78
N ALA A 30 -11.12 6.83 -15.82
CA ALA A 30 -12.46 6.26 -15.95
C ALA A 30 -13.29 6.97 -17.02
N VAL A 31 -13.21 8.31 -17.09
CA VAL A 31 -13.88 9.12 -18.12
C VAL A 31 -13.34 8.82 -19.52
N GLU A 32 -12.04 8.60 -19.67
CA GLU A 32 -11.44 8.20 -20.95
C GLU A 32 -11.90 6.82 -21.40
N ARG A 33 -11.98 5.88 -20.48
CA ARG A 33 -12.37 4.50 -20.78
C ARG A 33 -13.85 4.39 -21.13
N ASP A 34 -14.71 5.13 -20.45
CA ASP A 34 -16.17 5.14 -20.66
C ASP A 34 -16.75 6.54 -20.50
N SER A 35 -17.11 7.15 -21.60
CA SER A 35 -17.75 8.49 -21.61
C SER A 35 -19.15 8.50 -20.98
N ALA A 36 -19.81 7.34 -20.86
CA ALA A 36 -21.14 7.20 -20.26
C ALA A 36 -21.08 6.80 -18.78
N VAL A 37 -19.89 6.77 -18.18
CA VAL A 37 -19.68 6.42 -16.78
C VAL A 37 -20.59 7.24 -15.86
N THR A 38 -21.28 6.57 -14.93
CA THR A 38 -22.16 7.25 -13.99
C THR A 38 -21.38 7.73 -12.75
N GLN A 39 -21.85 8.83 -12.16
CA GLN A 39 -21.26 9.37 -10.92
C GLN A 39 -21.23 8.34 -9.78
N ARG A 40 -22.25 7.48 -9.69
CA ARG A 40 -22.32 6.39 -8.70
C ARG A 40 -21.27 5.31 -8.98
N HIS A 41 -21.04 5.00 -10.24
CA HIS A 41 -19.99 4.04 -10.63
C HIS A 41 -18.60 4.58 -10.33
N LEU A 42 -18.33 5.85 -10.67
CA LEU A 42 -17.08 6.54 -10.34
C LEU A 42 -16.82 6.55 -8.83
N ALA A 43 -17.82 6.90 -8.03
CA ALA A 43 -17.68 6.91 -6.56
C ALA A 43 -17.28 5.55 -6.01
N ARG A 44 -17.91 4.48 -6.51
CA ARG A 44 -17.60 3.10 -6.10
C ARG A 44 -16.23 2.65 -6.59
N GLU A 45 -15.89 2.90 -7.84
CA GLU A 45 -14.59 2.53 -8.43
C GLU A 45 -13.42 3.23 -7.72
N LEU A 46 -13.60 4.51 -7.38
CA LEU A 46 -12.58 5.32 -6.71
C LEU A 46 -12.58 5.16 -5.18
N GLY A 47 -13.52 4.40 -4.61
CA GLY A 47 -13.63 4.22 -3.16
C GLY A 47 -13.97 5.50 -2.40
N ILE A 48 -14.70 6.46 -3.02
CA ILE A 48 -15.03 7.77 -2.43
C ILE A 48 -16.54 7.98 -2.32
N ALA A 49 -16.95 8.94 -1.49
CA ALA A 49 -18.36 9.33 -1.37
C ALA A 49 -18.88 9.93 -2.68
N LEU A 50 -20.16 9.68 -3.00
CA LEU A 50 -20.81 10.19 -4.20
C LEU A 50 -20.75 11.72 -4.32
N GLY A 51 -20.92 12.45 -3.20
CA GLY A 51 -20.80 13.90 -3.14
C GLY A 51 -19.40 14.37 -3.55
N LEU A 52 -18.37 13.66 -3.12
CA LEU A 52 -16.98 13.96 -3.46
C LEU A 52 -16.70 13.69 -4.94
N ALA A 53 -17.16 12.56 -5.49
CA ALA A 53 -17.06 12.28 -6.93
C ALA A 53 -17.69 13.39 -7.79
N ASN A 54 -18.88 13.90 -7.37
CA ASN A 54 -19.54 15.01 -8.03
C ASN A 54 -18.77 16.33 -7.90
N ALA A 55 -18.13 16.58 -6.76
CA ALA A 55 -17.28 17.75 -6.57
C ALA A 55 -16.05 17.71 -7.51
N TYR A 56 -15.40 16.57 -7.62
CA TYR A 56 -14.28 16.35 -8.55
C TYR A 56 -14.71 16.57 -10.01
N LEU A 57 -15.84 15.96 -10.46
CA LEU A 57 -16.34 16.14 -11.83
C LEU A 57 -16.61 17.62 -12.15
N ARG A 58 -17.29 18.34 -11.27
CA ARG A 58 -17.56 19.78 -11.44
C ARG A 58 -16.26 20.59 -11.52
N ARG A 59 -15.29 20.27 -10.69
CA ARG A 59 -13.98 20.93 -10.67
C ARG A 59 -13.19 20.63 -11.95
N CYS A 60 -13.17 19.38 -12.41
CA CYS A 60 -12.55 19.00 -13.68
C CYS A 60 -13.19 19.74 -14.85
N ALA A 61 -14.52 19.88 -14.88
CA ALA A 61 -15.21 20.67 -15.89
C ALA A 61 -14.83 22.16 -15.81
N LYS A 62 -14.79 22.75 -14.59
CA LYS A 62 -14.39 24.15 -14.39
C LYS A 62 -12.95 24.41 -14.80
N LYS A 63 -12.04 23.46 -14.55
CA LYS A 63 -10.63 23.52 -14.99
C LYS A 63 -10.44 23.21 -16.49
N GLY A 64 -11.51 22.87 -17.20
CA GLY A 64 -11.42 22.52 -18.62
C GLY A 64 -10.75 21.18 -18.90
N LEU A 65 -10.64 20.28 -17.90
CA LEU A 65 -10.09 18.95 -18.08
C LEU A 65 -11.08 17.99 -18.75
N ILE A 66 -12.39 18.17 -18.48
CA ILE A 66 -13.47 17.39 -19.07
C ILE A 66 -14.54 18.31 -19.67
N LYS A 67 -15.26 17.82 -20.68
CA LYS A 67 -16.52 18.38 -21.17
C LYS A 67 -17.66 17.49 -20.72
N ILE A 68 -18.75 18.11 -20.26
CA ILE A 68 -19.98 17.44 -19.86
C ILE A 68 -21.02 17.71 -20.96
N ARG A 69 -21.63 16.67 -21.52
CA ARG A 69 -22.75 16.77 -22.42
C ARG A 69 -23.96 16.07 -21.85
N GLN A 70 -25.12 16.67 -22.01
CA GLN A 70 -26.37 16.01 -21.69
C GLN A 70 -26.68 14.97 -22.78
N ALA A 71 -26.94 13.73 -22.36
CA ALA A 71 -27.34 12.64 -23.24
C ALA A 71 -28.86 12.36 -23.06
N PRO A 72 -29.51 11.66 -24.01
CA PRO A 72 -30.89 11.24 -23.85
C PRO A 72 -31.16 10.53 -22.53
N LEU A 73 -32.40 10.58 -22.03
CA LEU A 73 -32.83 9.98 -20.75
C LEU A 73 -32.20 10.62 -19.50
N ASN A 74 -31.96 11.96 -19.52
CA ASN A 74 -31.38 12.70 -18.40
C ASN A 74 -30.03 12.15 -17.88
N ARG A 75 -29.22 11.59 -18.77
CA ARG A 75 -27.87 11.13 -18.50
C ARG A 75 -26.85 12.20 -18.87
N TYR A 76 -25.66 12.09 -18.31
CA TYR A 76 -24.51 12.91 -18.66
C TYR A 76 -23.45 12.04 -19.31
N ALA A 77 -22.82 12.58 -20.35
CA ALA A 77 -21.62 12.01 -20.97
C ALA A 77 -20.43 12.92 -20.66
N TYR A 78 -19.32 12.34 -20.34
CA TYR A 78 -18.08 13.01 -19.96
C TYR A 78 -17.02 12.73 -21.00
N TYR A 79 -16.28 13.75 -21.44
CA TYR A 79 -15.23 13.60 -22.43
C TYR A 79 -13.97 14.34 -21.97
N LEU A 80 -12.82 13.71 -22.10
CA LEU A 80 -11.56 14.40 -21.88
C LEU A 80 -11.34 15.47 -22.95
N THR A 81 -10.83 16.61 -22.52
CA THR A 81 -10.31 17.64 -23.43
C THR A 81 -8.83 17.34 -23.74
N PRO A 82 -8.19 17.99 -24.72
CA PRO A 82 -6.75 17.92 -24.91
C PRO A 82 -5.98 18.29 -23.64
N HIS A 83 -6.45 19.29 -22.88
CA HIS A 83 -5.88 19.67 -21.59
C HIS A 83 -6.05 18.55 -20.54
N GLY A 84 -7.20 17.87 -20.51
CA GLY A 84 -7.44 16.73 -19.65
C GLY A 84 -6.53 15.53 -19.95
N PHE A 85 -6.26 15.28 -21.23
CA PHE A 85 -5.27 14.27 -21.64
C PHE A 85 -3.85 14.61 -21.16
N ALA A 86 -3.42 15.86 -21.34
CA ALA A 86 -2.12 16.32 -20.88
C ALA A 86 -1.98 16.19 -19.36
N GLU A 87 -3.01 16.61 -18.60
CA GLU A 87 -3.01 16.50 -17.14
C GLU A 87 -3.02 15.05 -16.66
N LYS A 88 -3.82 14.16 -17.29
CA LYS A 88 -3.78 12.73 -17.01
C LYS A 88 -2.39 12.15 -17.24
N SER A 89 -1.73 12.46 -18.35
CA SER A 89 -0.37 12.00 -18.66
C SER A 89 0.65 12.47 -17.62
N ARG A 90 0.55 13.74 -17.19
CA ARG A 90 1.40 14.30 -16.13
C ARG A 90 1.23 13.54 -14.82
N LEU A 91 -0.02 13.33 -14.36
CA LEU A 91 -0.34 12.60 -13.15
C LEU A 91 0.10 11.13 -13.22
N THR A 92 -0.03 10.49 -14.39
CA THR A 92 0.47 9.13 -14.63
C THR A 92 1.98 9.06 -14.45
N ALA A 93 2.71 10.01 -15.03
CA ALA A 93 4.17 10.05 -14.89
C ALA A 93 4.60 10.27 -13.44
N GLU A 94 3.93 11.16 -12.69
CA GLU A 94 4.18 11.38 -11.26
C GLU A 94 3.90 10.12 -10.43
N TYR A 95 2.76 9.46 -10.67
CA TYR A 95 2.41 8.22 -10.00
C TYR A 95 3.47 7.12 -10.23
N LEU A 96 3.90 6.94 -11.48
CA LEU A 96 4.95 5.97 -11.82
C LEU A 96 6.29 6.32 -11.17
N ALA A 97 6.67 7.60 -11.15
CA ALA A 97 7.92 8.03 -10.52
C ALA A 97 7.94 7.70 -9.02
N VAL A 98 6.84 7.99 -8.30
CA VAL A 98 6.70 7.66 -6.87
C VAL A 98 6.70 6.15 -6.66
N SER A 99 6.00 5.39 -7.50
CA SER A 99 5.93 3.92 -7.41
C SER A 99 7.29 3.27 -7.65
N PHE A 100 8.03 3.72 -8.65
CA PHE A 100 9.39 3.22 -8.92
C PHE A 100 10.39 3.63 -7.85
N ASP A 101 10.23 4.81 -7.24
CA ASP A 101 11.08 5.21 -6.14
C ASP A 101 10.86 4.32 -4.91
N PHE A 102 9.60 4.08 -4.55
CA PHE A 102 9.24 3.12 -3.51
C PHE A 102 9.83 1.72 -3.80
N PHE A 103 9.64 1.21 -5.02
CA PHE A 103 10.17 -0.10 -5.42
C PHE A 103 11.70 -0.18 -5.26
N ARG A 104 12.43 0.85 -5.71
CA ARG A 104 13.90 0.91 -5.57
C ARG A 104 14.35 0.91 -4.11
N HIS A 105 13.66 1.66 -3.24
CA HIS A 105 13.94 1.67 -1.82
C HIS A 105 13.62 0.32 -1.17
N ALA A 106 12.44 -0.21 -1.41
CA ALA A 106 12.02 -1.50 -0.89
C ALA A 106 12.98 -2.63 -1.30
N ARG A 107 13.37 -2.67 -2.59
CA ARG A 107 14.33 -3.66 -3.09
C ARG A 107 15.70 -3.54 -2.42
N ARG A 108 16.21 -2.32 -2.23
CA ARG A 108 17.50 -2.08 -1.58
C ARG A 108 17.48 -2.54 -0.11
N ASP A 109 16.42 -2.17 0.61
CA ASP A 109 16.27 -2.53 2.02
C ASP A 109 16.08 -4.04 2.19
N CYS A 110 15.28 -4.69 1.35
CA CYS A 110 15.11 -6.14 1.36
C CYS A 110 16.42 -6.87 1.00
N ALA A 111 17.14 -6.42 -0.01
CA ALA A 111 18.43 -7.02 -0.38
C ALA A 111 19.45 -6.93 0.76
N ALA A 112 19.58 -5.77 1.40
CA ALA A 112 20.45 -5.59 2.55
C ALA A 112 20.03 -6.49 3.74
N LEU A 113 18.73 -6.62 3.98
CA LEU A 113 18.19 -7.47 5.03
C LEU A 113 18.50 -8.94 4.78
N PHE A 114 18.27 -9.46 3.56
CA PHE A 114 18.54 -10.85 3.24
C PHE A 114 20.03 -11.17 3.20
N ALA A 115 20.89 -10.27 2.74
CA ALA A 115 22.33 -10.40 2.88
C ALA A 115 22.77 -10.50 4.37
N ALA A 116 22.12 -9.74 5.25
CA ALA A 116 22.37 -9.85 6.69
C ALA A 116 21.82 -11.14 7.30
N CYS A 117 20.71 -11.70 6.78
CA CYS A 117 20.21 -13.02 7.16
C CYS A 117 21.20 -14.12 6.74
N GLU A 118 21.66 -14.10 5.49
CA GLU A 118 22.64 -15.04 4.96
C GLU A 118 23.95 -15.03 5.76
N ALA A 119 24.48 -13.84 6.09
CA ALA A 119 25.68 -13.69 6.91
C ALA A 119 25.54 -14.27 8.35
N ARG A 120 24.30 -14.40 8.85
CA ARG A 120 23.98 -15.04 10.13
C ARG A 120 23.66 -16.54 10.01
N GLY A 121 23.68 -17.08 8.79
CA GLY A 121 23.30 -18.46 8.51
C GLY A 121 21.78 -18.69 8.55
N TRP A 122 20.97 -17.65 8.45
CA TRP A 122 19.51 -17.74 8.40
C TRP A 122 19.07 -17.99 6.95
N GLN A 123 18.73 -19.22 6.64
CA GLN A 123 18.39 -19.62 5.29
C GLN A 123 16.89 -19.78 5.07
N ARG A 124 16.13 -20.19 6.09
CA ARG A 124 14.67 -20.40 5.98
C ARG A 124 13.92 -19.31 6.71
N VAL A 125 13.26 -18.50 5.93
CA VAL A 125 12.58 -17.28 6.41
C VAL A 125 11.09 -17.33 6.06
N ALA A 126 10.23 -16.92 7.00
CA ALA A 126 8.84 -16.62 6.72
C ALA A 126 8.63 -15.10 6.61
N LEU A 127 7.79 -14.67 5.66
CA LEU A 127 7.34 -13.27 5.58
C LEU A 127 6.02 -13.10 6.32
N VAL A 128 5.75 -11.90 6.86
CA VAL A 128 4.50 -11.57 7.55
C VAL A 128 3.85 -10.37 6.90
N GLY A 129 2.68 -10.59 6.28
CA GLY A 129 1.92 -9.62 5.48
C GLY A 129 2.13 -9.84 3.99
N ALA A 130 1.07 -10.28 3.31
CA ALA A 130 1.03 -10.49 1.86
C ALA A 130 0.60 -9.19 1.15
N GLY A 131 1.55 -8.52 0.49
CA GLY A 131 1.34 -7.28 -0.25
C GLY A 131 2.54 -6.98 -1.12
N GLU A 132 2.57 -5.80 -1.71
CA GLU A 132 3.62 -5.37 -2.66
C GLU A 132 5.03 -5.51 -2.07
N LEU A 133 5.19 -5.22 -0.77
CA LEU A 133 6.50 -5.35 -0.12
C LEU A 133 6.92 -6.82 0.03
N ALA A 134 5.96 -7.74 0.27
CA ALA A 134 6.26 -9.18 0.30
C ALA A 134 6.70 -9.68 -1.08
N GLU A 135 6.07 -9.21 -2.17
CA GLU A 135 6.48 -9.54 -3.53
C GLU A 135 7.90 -9.06 -3.82
N VAL A 136 8.22 -7.82 -3.44
CA VAL A 136 9.60 -7.27 -3.55
C VAL A 136 10.57 -8.08 -2.70
N ALA A 137 10.19 -8.50 -1.50
CA ALA A 137 11.02 -9.32 -0.62
C ALA A 137 11.32 -10.68 -1.24
N VAL A 138 10.31 -11.38 -1.80
CA VAL A 138 10.51 -12.67 -2.50
C VAL A 138 11.48 -12.52 -3.68
N LEU A 139 11.31 -11.46 -4.50
CA LEU A 139 12.23 -11.19 -5.62
C LEU A 139 13.66 -10.90 -5.15
N SER A 140 13.80 -10.16 -4.03
CA SER A 140 15.12 -9.83 -3.48
C SER A 140 15.81 -11.02 -2.84
N ALA A 141 15.06 -11.92 -2.17
CA ALA A 141 15.60 -13.15 -1.58
C ALA A 141 16.16 -14.11 -2.65
N ALA A 142 15.60 -14.12 -3.86
CA ALA A 142 16.06 -14.97 -4.96
C ALA A 142 17.51 -14.67 -5.40
N GLU A 143 18.10 -13.56 -4.98
CA GLU A 143 19.49 -13.18 -5.24
C GLU A 143 20.46 -13.62 -4.13
N THR A 144 19.96 -14.31 -3.10
CA THR A 144 20.71 -14.78 -1.93
C THR A 144 20.45 -16.27 -1.72
N ALA A 145 21.13 -16.89 -0.75
CA ALA A 145 20.85 -18.27 -0.33
C ALA A 145 19.62 -18.39 0.62
N VAL A 146 18.87 -17.30 0.81
CA VAL A 146 17.69 -17.28 1.69
C VAL A 146 16.47 -17.81 0.95
N GLU A 147 15.85 -18.83 1.48
CA GLU A 147 14.60 -19.39 1.01
C GLU A 147 13.41 -18.78 1.77
N ILE A 148 12.45 -18.21 1.04
CA ILE A 148 11.17 -17.82 1.61
C ILE A 148 10.26 -19.05 1.63
N VAL A 149 10.02 -19.60 2.82
CA VAL A 149 9.23 -20.82 3.02
C VAL A 149 7.75 -20.56 2.84
N ALA A 150 7.24 -19.48 3.44
CA ALA A 150 5.83 -19.10 3.39
C ALA A 150 5.65 -17.59 3.63
N VAL A 151 4.46 -17.10 3.26
CA VAL A 151 3.97 -15.78 3.64
C VAL A 151 2.81 -15.95 4.62
N ILE A 152 2.88 -15.33 5.78
CA ILE A 152 1.85 -15.41 6.83
C ILE A 152 0.90 -14.23 6.66
N ASP A 153 -0.34 -14.49 6.24
CA ASP A 153 -1.41 -13.49 6.18
C ASP A 153 -2.79 -14.17 6.17
N PRO A 154 -3.59 -14.04 7.25
CA PRO A 154 -4.89 -14.70 7.33
C PRO A 154 -5.94 -14.16 6.35
N SER A 155 -5.70 -13.00 5.75
CA SER A 155 -6.66 -12.32 4.86
C SER A 155 -6.32 -12.41 3.37
N ALA A 156 -5.15 -12.97 3.01
CA ALA A 156 -4.65 -12.94 1.64
C ALA A 156 -5.05 -14.18 0.82
N ALA A 157 -4.78 -14.10 -0.48
CA ALA A 157 -4.93 -15.19 -1.43
C ALA A 157 -3.95 -16.35 -1.10
N ARG A 158 -4.16 -17.53 -1.70
CA ARG A 158 -3.35 -18.72 -1.41
C ARG A 158 -1.86 -18.61 -1.78
N HIS A 159 -1.48 -17.68 -2.62
CA HIS A 159 -0.10 -17.48 -3.09
C HIS A 159 0.25 -15.99 -3.16
N CYS A 160 1.48 -15.67 -2.80
CA CYS A 160 2.08 -14.35 -2.95
C CYS A 160 3.45 -14.53 -3.63
N ALA A 161 3.62 -13.97 -4.82
CA ALA A 161 4.84 -14.12 -5.64
C ALA A 161 5.33 -15.59 -5.79
N GLY A 162 4.39 -16.52 -5.98
CA GLY A 162 4.70 -17.96 -6.12
C GLY A 162 4.97 -18.70 -4.80
N ARG A 163 4.93 -18.01 -3.65
CA ARG A 163 5.09 -18.64 -2.34
C ARG A 163 3.72 -18.92 -1.70
N PRO A 164 3.60 -20.03 -0.93
CA PRO A 164 2.36 -20.35 -0.24
C PRO A 164 2.03 -19.29 0.80
N VAL A 165 0.75 -18.92 0.90
CA VAL A 165 0.23 -18.06 1.96
C VAL A 165 -0.48 -18.93 2.99
N VAL A 166 -0.14 -18.74 4.26
CA VAL A 166 -0.67 -19.46 5.41
C VAL A 166 -1.31 -18.51 6.41
N SER A 167 -2.19 -19.02 7.27
CA SER A 167 -2.95 -18.21 8.22
C SER A 167 -2.12 -17.68 9.39
N ASP A 168 -1.13 -18.45 9.84
CA ASP A 168 -0.42 -18.22 11.10
C ASP A 168 0.99 -18.83 11.09
N LEU A 169 1.75 -18.55 12.15
CA LEU A 169 3.12 -19.01 12.31
C LEU A 169 3.22 -20.54 12.49
N ALA A 170 2.22 -21.15 13.11
CA ALA A 170 2.19 -22.62 13.31
C ALA A 170 2.11 -23.34 11.96
N ALA A 171 1.27 -22.85 11.04
CA ALA A 171 1.16 -23.38 9.69
C ALA A 171 2.45 -23.17 8.88
N ALA A 172 3.13 -22.04 9.05
CA ALA A 172 4.41 -21.76 8.39
C ALA A 172 5.52 -22.71 8.88
N THR A 173 5.59 -22.99 10.18
CA THR A 173 6.56 -23.94 10.76
C THR A 173 6.29 -25.37 10.31
N THR A 174 5.03 -25.74 10.15
CA THR A 174 4.64 -27.08 9.65
C THR A 174 5.07 -27.28 8.19
N LEU A 175 4.91 -26.27 7.34
CA LEU A 175 5.34 -26.34 5.93
C LEU A 175 6.86 -26.44 5.77
N SER A 176 7.61 -25.91 6.71
CA SER A 176 9.08 -25.88 6.64
C SER A 176 9.73 -27.26 6.83
N GLU A 177 9.01 -28.29 7.34
CA GLU A 177 9.55 -29.58 7.77
C GLU A 177 10.75 -29.49 8.73
N VAL A 178 11.35 -28.30 8.85
CA VAL A 178 12.49 -27.92 9.68
C VAL A 178 12.21 -26.53 10.28
N SER A 179 12.84 -26.19 11.39
CA SER A 179 12.65 -24.91 12.08
C SER A 179 12.92 -23.70 11.16
N LEU A 180 12.07 -22.67 11.26
CA LEU A 180 12.34 -21.37 10.64
C LEU A 180 13.53 -20.69 11.34
N ASP A 181 14.40 -20.07 10.56
CA ASP A 181 15.56 -19.36 11.08
C ASP A 181 15.19 -17.91 11.48
N ALA A 182 14.30 -17.26 10.72
CA ALA A 182 13.88 -15.89 11.01
C ALA A 182 12.48 -15.58 10.45
N ILE A 183 11.91 -14.49 10.92
CA ILE A 183 10.67 -13.88 10.44
C ILE A 183 10.98 -12.47 9.92
N VAL A 184 10.49 -12.14 8.73
CA VAL A 184 10.58 -10.81 8.14
C VAL A 184 9.20 -10.18 8.04
N VAL A 185 8.98 -9.06 8.72
CA VAL A 185 7.71 -8.32 8.62
C VAL A 185 7.69 -7.51 7.32
N THR A 186 6.66 -7.75 6.51
CA THR A 186 6.42 -7.09 5.22
C THR A 186 5.05 -6.40 5.13
N ASP A 187 4.25 -6.42 6.20
CA ASP A 187 2.97 -5.72 6.25
C ASP A 187 3.19 -4.19 6.25
N THR A 188 2.68 -3.51 5.21
CA THR A 188 2.77 -2.05 5.08
C THR A 188 1.59 -1.30 5.68
N ARG A 189 0.52 -2.00 6.09
CA ARG A 189 -0.72 -1.41 6.64
C ARG A 189 -0.60 -1.16 8.13
N ILE A 190 -0.13 -2.17 8.88
CA ILE A 190 0.00 -2.15 10.35
C ILE A 190 1.36 -2.74 10.79
N PRO A 191 2.50 -2.21 10.29
CA PRO A 191 3.81 -2.86 10.44
C PRO A 191 4.23 -3.01 11.90
N GLN A 192 3.99 -2.00 12.75
CA GLN A 192 4.36 -2.04 14.16
C GLN A 192 3.58 -3.10 14.93
N GLU A 193 2.25 -3.17 14.74
CA GLU A 193 1.39 -4.16 15.41
C GLU A 193 1.76 -5.58 14.97
N ARG A 194 2.04 -5.78 13.69
CA ARG A 194 2.50 -7.08 13.18
C ARG A 194 3.84 -7.50 13.77
N PHE A 195 4.77 -6.58 13.87
CA PHE A 195 6.06 -6.85 14.49
C PHE A 195 5.91 -7.24 15.97
N GLU A 196 5.10 -6.52 16.74
CA GLU A 196 4.83 -6.81 18.15
C GLU A 196 4.09 -8.14 18.33
N SER A 197 3.12 -8.47 17.46
CA SER A 197 2.46 -9.77 17.44
C SER A 197 3.46 -10.91 17.23
N MET A 198 4.37 -10.76 16.26
CA MET A 198 5.39 -11.77 15.99
C MET A 198 6.39 -11.92 17.13
N LEU A 199 6.71 -10.85 17.87
CA LEU A 199 7.53 -10.95 19.09
C LEU A 199 6.86 -11.82 20.17
N ALA A 200 5.54 -11.70 20.32
CA ALA A 200 4.78 -12.47 21.29
C ALA A 200 4.61 -13.95 20.87
N GLU A 201 4.29 -14.19 19.60
CA GLU A 201 4.05 -15.52 19.05
C GLU A 201 5.35 -16.30 18.82
N GLY A 202 6.40 -15.64 18.35
CA GLY A 202 7.68 -16.27 17.99
C GLY A 202 8.32 -17.05 19.13
N VAL A 203 8.20 -16.56 20.35
CA VAL A 203 8.72 -17.25 21.55
C VAL A 203 8.12 -18.65 21.71
N GLN A 204 6.83 -18.82 21.40
CA GLN A 204 6.15 -20.12 21.51
C GLN A 204 6.63 -21.12 20.44
N HIS A 205 7.20 -20.61 19.35
CA HIS A 205 7.73 -21.40 18.24
C HIS A 205 9.27 -21.47 18.21
N GLY A 206 9.94 -21.07 19.30
CA GLY A 206 11.41 -21.13 19.43
C GLY A 206 12.15 -20.07 18.60
N ILE A 207 11.46 -19.00 18.14
CA ILE A 207 12.05 -17.89 17.42
C ILE A 207 12.33 -16.76 18.41
N THR A 208 13.61 -16.42 18.56
CA THR A 208 14.01 -15.34 19.49
C THR A 208 13.71 -13.95 18.90
N PRO A 209 13.53 -12.91 19.71
CA PRO A 209 13.25 -11.55 19.24
C PRO A 209 14.25 -11.03 18.20
N GLU A 210 15.53 -11.42 18.29
CA GLU A 210 16.58 -10.99 17.37
C GLU A 210 16.42 -11.58 15.95
N ARG A 211 15.63 -12.65 15.83
CA ARG A 211 15.31 -13.32 14.56
C ARG A 211 14.04 -12.78 13.90
N ILE A 212 13.38 -11.79 14.54
CA ILE A 212 12.24 -11.10 13.97
C ILE A 212 12.73 -9.73 13.49
N VAL A 213 12.73 -9.54 12.19
CA VAL A 213 13.34 -8.37 11.53
C VAL A 213 12.38 -7.75 10.54
N ALA A 214 12.71 -6.55 10.10
CA ALA A 214 11.91 -5.81 9.10
C ALA A 214 12.81 -4.93 8.24
N PRO A 215 12.43 -4.66 6.98
CA PRO A 215 13.08 -3.64 6.16
C PRO A 215 13.02 -2.25 6.82
N GLU A 216 14.07 -1.45 6.66
CA GLU A 216 14.19 -0.13 7.31
C GLU A 216 13.07 0.84 6.89
N LEU A 217 12.57 0.71 5.67
CA LEU A 217 11.48 1.54 5.15
C LEU A 217 10.19 1.47 6.00
N LEU A 218 9.95 0.37 6.73
CA LEU A 218 8.80 0.23 7.61
C LEU A 218 8.92 1.05 8.90
N ARG A 219 10.11 1.56 9.22
CA ARG A 219 10.38 2.42 10.39
C ARG A 219 9.85 1.87 11.71
N ILE A 220 9.94 0.56 11.90
CA ILE A 220 9.47 -0.12 13.10
C ILE A 220 10.33 0.31 14.29
N SER A 221 9.68 0.64 15.41
CA SER A 221 10.34 0.95 16.67
C SER A 221 10.74 -0.34 17.37
N LEU A 222 12.05 -0.62 17.43
CA LEU A 222 12.54 -1.81 18.12
C LEU A 222 12.51 -1.60 19.66
N PRO A 223 12.00 -2.53 20.45
CA PRO A 223 12.07 -2.45 21.90
C PRO A 223 13.53 -2.40 22.35
N GLY A 224 13.92 -1.35 23.06
CA GLY A 224 15.27 -1.16 23.63
C GLY A 224 16.23 -0.27 22.84
N ARG A 225 15.95 0.15 21.60
CA ARG A 225 16.70 1.24 20.94
C ARG A 225 16.05 2.58 21.29
N ARG A 226 16.51 3.24 22.35
CA ARG A 226 16.25 4.66 22.58
C ARG A 226 16.79 5.44 21.36
N ASN A 227 15.87 6.05 20.60
CA ASN A 227 16.23 6.98 19.55
C ASN A 227 17.14 8.06 20.13
N GLY A 228 18.42 8.02 19.78
CA GLY A 228 19.41 9.05 20.09
C GLY A 228 19.15 10.32 19.27
N ARG A 229 17.98 10.95 19.46
CA ARG A 229 17.68 12.32 19.04
C ARG A 229 17.48 13.17 20.28
N GLY A 230 18.59 13.60 20.83
CA GLY A 230 18.58 14.57 21.92
C GLY A 230 19.99 14.93 22.31
N ALA A 231 20.56 15.93 21.66
CA ALA A 231 21.50 16.92 22.17
C ALA A 231 22.34 17.49 21.02
N ARG A 232 21.83 18.50 20.35
CA ARG A 232 22.69 19.60 19.90
C ARG A 232 22.08 20.88 20.44
N ARG A 233 22.73 21.38 21.48
CA ARG A 233 22.62 22.77 21.91
C ARG A 233 23.32 23.66 20.90
#